data_269ef770b770acf3fbeefbbf6315e8d4
#
_entry.id   269ef770b770acf3fbeefbbf6315e8d4
#
_cell.length_a   1.000
_cell.length_b   1.000
_cell.length_c   1.000
_cell.angle_alpha   90.00
_cell.angle_beta   90.00
_cell.angle_gamma   90.00
#
_symmetry.space_group_name_H-M   'P 1'
#
loop_
_entity.id
_entity.type
_entity.pdbx_description
1 polymer ?
#
loop_
_entity_poly.entity_id
_entity_poly.type
_entity_poly.pdbx_seq_one_letter_code
_entity_poly.pdbx_strand_id
1 'polypeptide(L)'
;MQKYSKYLGIALGLGFFLMAFVAFINGQPQKRDRRVYMQLKPYIPYKIEKKMSGLYILDTKTGKKIEPSNREVYNVLDNLEKDWGAAHLRLQGDHLIVVGDANKTLKTITLPDPKAKAWVRKFFEL
;
A
#
# COMPACT_ATOMS: atom_id res chain seq x y z
N MET A 1 -18.50 30.14 -36.25
CA MET A 1 -18.03 29.66 -34.96
C MET A 1 -18.37 28.21 -34.64
N GLN A 2 -19.07 27.53 -35.53
CA GLN A 2 -19.33 26.09 -35.40
C GLN A 2 -18.05 25.24 -35.36
N LYS A 3 -16.98 25.76 -35.95
CA LYS A 3 -15.68 25.08 -36.03
C LYS A 3 -15.00 24.88 -34.66
N TYR A 4 -15.28 25.75 -33.69
CA TYR A 4 -14.67 25.68 -32.35
C TYR A 4 -15.50 24.87 -31.34
N SER A 5 -16.82 24.82 -31.48
CA SER A 5 -17.68 24.06 -30.56
C SER A 5 -17.46 22.55 -30.68
N LYS A 6 -17.08 22.05 -31.85
CA LYS A 6 -16.76 20.63 -32.09
C LYS A 6 -15.51 20.22 -31.33
N TYR A 7 -14.48 21.05 -31.32
CA TYR A 7 -13.24 20.76 -30.56
C TYR A 7 -13.41 20.96 -29.08
N LEU A 8 -14.24 21.90 -28.65
CA LEU A 8 -14.54 22.15 -27.26
C LEU A 8 -15.21 20.92 -26.60
N GLY A 9 -16.17 20.29 -27.29
CA GLY A 9 -16.81 19.08 -26.80
C GLY A 9 -15.84 17.92 -26.64
N ILE A 10 -14.93 17.74 -27.60
CA ILE A 10 -13.89 16.70 -27.52
C ILE A 10 -12.93 16.96 -26.35
N ALA A 11 -12.49 18.21 -26.18
CA ALA A 11 -11.59 18.60 -25.09
C ALA A 11 -12.22 18.39 -23.73
N LEU A 12 -13.50 18.74 -23.56
CA LEU A 12 -14.24 18.51 -22.31
C LEU A 12 -14.41 17.02 -22.01
N GLY A 13 -14.71 16.21 -23.02
CA GLY A 13 -14.85 14.76 -22.86
C GLY A 13 -13.54 14.10 -22.45
N LEU A 14 -12.42 14.48 -23.07
CA LEU A 14 -11.10 13.99 -22.72
C LEU A 14 -10.69 14.41 -21.30
N GLY A 15 -10.96 15.66 -20.92
CA GLY A 15 -10.67 16.15 -19.57
C GLY A 15 -11.45 15.37 -18.49
N PHE A 16 -12.73 15.13 -18.75
CA PHE A 16 -13.58 14.34 -17.85
C PHE A 16 -13.08 12.90 -17.72
N PHE A 17 -12.71 12.27 -18.82
CA PHE A 17 -12.17 10.91 -18.83
C PHE A 17 -10.85 10.81 -18.05
N LEU A 18 -9.96 11.78 -18.20
CA LEU A 18 -8.70 11.84 -17.45
C LEU A 18 -8.96 12.01 -15.95
N MET A 19 -9.90 12.85 -15.57
CA MET A 19 -10.25 13.03 -14.15
C MET A 19 -10.82 11.74 -13.56
N ALA A 20 -11.70 11.03 -14.28
CA ALA A 20 -12.24 9.76 -13.85
C ALA A 20 -11.15 8.69 -13.71
N PHE A 21 -10.19 8.67 -14.63
CA PHE A 21 -9.06 7.74 -14.61
C PHE A 21 -8.14 8.00 -13.41
N VAL A 22 -7.83 9.25 -13.12
CA VAL A 22 -7.01 9.63 -11.96
C VAL A 22 -7.73 9.26 -10.66
N ALA A 23 -9.02 9.54 -10.55
CA ALA A 23 -9.82 9.17 -9.39
C ALA A 23 -9.86 7.65 -9.19
N PHE A 24 -9.96 6.88 -10.27
CA PHE A 24 -9.94 5.43 -10.24
C PHE A 24 -8.60 4.90 -9.71
N ILE A 25 -7.48 5.42 -10.20
CA ILE A 25 -6.13 5.03 -9.74
C ILE A 25 -5.94 5.37 -8.27
N ASN A 26 -6.34 6.58 -7.85
CA ASN A 26 -6.18 7.03 -6.47
C ASN A 26 -7.06 6.26 -5.48
N GLY A 27 -8.19 5.74 -5.95
CA GLY A 27 -9.09 4.94 -5.14
C GLY A 27 -8.70 3.48 -4.98
N GLN A 28 -7.67 3.01 -5.70
CA GLN A 28 -7.22 1.63 -5.62
C GLN A 28 -6.15 1.46 -4.54
N PRO A 29 -6.07 0.24 -3.92
CA PRO A 29 -4.93 -0.10 -3.06
C PRO A 29 -3.62 0.05 -3.84
N GLN A 30 -2.58 0.57 -3.19
CA GLN A 30 -1.27 0.67 -3.82
C GLN A 30 -0.75 -0.71 -4.21
N LYS A 31 -0.23 -0.82 -5.42
CA LYS A 31 0.42 -2.06 -5.86
C LYS A 31 1.65 -2.32 -5.00
N ARG A 32 1.75 -3.53 -4.49
CA ARG A 32 2.91 -3.99 -3.73
C ARG A 32 3.80 -4.86 -4.60
N ASP A 33 5.11 -4.79 -4.36
CA ASP A 33 6.02 -5.75 -4.95
C ASP A 33 5.81 -7.11 -4.28
N ARG A 34 5.19 -8.05 -4.98
CA ARG A 34 4.80 -9.35 -4.41
C ARG A 34 6.00 -10.15 -3.92
N ARG A 35 7.14 -10.04 -4.60
CA ARG A 35 8.37 -10.77 -4.24
C ARG A 35 8.87 -10.38 -2.86
N VAL A 36 8.79 -9.10 -2.53
CA VAL A 36 9.20 -8.57 -1.22
C VAL A 36 8.07 -8.71 -0.21
N TYR A 37 6.86 -8.32 -0.59
CA TYR A 37 5.71 -8.32 0.32
C TYR A 37 5.39 -9.71 0.87
N MET A 38 5.47 -10.76 0.04
CA MET A 38 5.22 -12.13 0.47
C MET A 38 6.24 -12.62 1.51
N GLN A 39 7.46 -12.09 1.48
CA GLN A 39 8.47 -12.39 2.49
C GLN A 39 8.26 -11.59 3.78
N LEU A 40 7.66 -10.41 3.70
CA LEU A 40 7.32 -9.58 4.85
C LEU A 40 6.04 -10.02 5.56
N LYS A 41 5.10 -10.57 4.82
CA LYS A 41 3.76 -10.89 5.30
C LYS A 41 3.73 -11.70 6.61
N PRO A 42 4.59 -12.72 6.83
CA PRO A 42 4.61 -13.46 8.10
C PRO A 42 4.96 -12.59 9.32
N TYR A 43 5.64 -11.47 9.11
CA TYR A 43 6.07 -10.57 10.19
C TYR A 43 5.12 -9.42 10.42
N ILE A 44 4.29 -9.07 9.42
CA ILE A 44 3.29 -8.01 9.52
C ILE A 44 2.11 -8.55 10.35
N PRO A 45 1.75 -7.89 11.48
CA PRO A 45 0.72 -8.43 12.37
C PRO A 45 -0.72 -8.14 11.92
N TYR A 46 -0.92 -7.40 10.83
CA TYR A 46 -2.25 -6.97 10.39
C TYR A 46 -2.79 -7.86 9.31
N LYS A 47 -4.04 -8.31 9.45
CA LYS A 47 -4.76 -9.13 8.46
C LYS A 47 -6.14 -8.56 8.21
N ILE A 48 -6.58 -8.62 6.94
CA ILE A 48 -7.98 -8.32 6.59
C ILE A 48 -8.79 -9.59 6.75
N GLU A 49 -9.86 -9.51 7.54
CA GLU A 49 -10.81 -10.59 7.76
C GLU A 49 -12.21 -10.14 7.34
N LYS A 50 -13.08 -11.11 7.03
CA LYS A 50 -14.46 -10.86 6.67
C LYS A 50 -15.38 -11.15 7.85
N LYS A 51 -16.41 -10.30 8.00
CA LYS A 51 -17.56 -10.55 8.87
C LYS A 51 -18.85 -10.26 8.10
N MET A 52 -20.00 -10.56 8.67
CA MET A 52 -21.29 -10.39 7.98
C MET A 52 -21.57 -8.95 7.54
N SER A 53 -21.08 -7.96 8.29
CA SER A 53 -21.27 -6.54 8.00
C SER A 53 -20.15 -5.91 7.15
N GLY A 54 -19.14 -6.67 6.73
CA GLY A 54 -18.05 -6.18 5.89
C GLY A 54 -16.67 -6.66 6.28
N LEU A 55 -15.66 -5.84 6.00
CA LEU A 55 -14.27 -6.17 6.26
C LEU A 55 -13.79 -5.49 7.54
N TYR A 56 -12.87 -6.14 8.24
CA TYR A 56 -12.16 -5.54 9.36
C TYR A 56 -10.68 -5.94 9.35
N ILE A 57 -9.87 -5.19 10.07
CA ILE A 57 -8.43 -5.46 10.20
C ILE A 57 -8.20 -6.09 11.58
N LEU A 58 -7.59 -7.27 11.59
CA LEU A 58 -7.22 -7.95 12.82
C LEU A 58 -5.74 -7.72 13.11
N ASP A 59 -5.43 -7.18 14.29
CA ASP A 59 -4.07 -7.17 14.82
C ASP A 59 -3.82 -8.51 15.51
N THR A 60 -3.06 -9.38 14.86
CA THR A 60 -2.80 -10.75 15.38
C THR A 60 -1.93 -10.76 16.63
N LYS A 61 -1.18 -9.69 16.88
CA LYS A 61 -0.31 -9.59 18.05
C LYS A 61 -1.10 -9.28 19.32
N THR A 62 -2.11 -8.42 19.24
CA THR A 62 -2.91 -7.98 20.39
C THR A 62 -4.32 -8.57 20.41
N GLY A 63 -4.78 -9.13 19.29
CA GLY A 63 -6.16 -9.57 19.11
C GLY A 63 -7.16 -8.45 18.88
N LYS A 64 -6.69 -7.22 18.78
CA LYS A 64 -7.55 -6.05 18.57
C LYS A 64 -8.13 -6.04 17.16
N LYS A 65 -9.41 -5.68 17.04
CA LYS A 65 -10.10 -5.51 15.76
C LYS A 65 -10.25 -4.03 15.45
N ILE A 66 -9.92 -3.67 14.20
CA ILE A 66 -10.06 -2.31 13.67
C ILE A 66 -11.11 -2.37 12.58
N GLU A 67 -12.20 -1.60 12.73
CA GLU A 67 -13.36 -1.65 11.87
C GLU A 67 -13.58 -0.32 11.12
N PRO A 68 -12.73 0.02 10.14
CA PRO A 68 -12.96 1.19 9.30
C PRO A 68 -14.10 0.92 8.32
N SER A 69 -14.59 1.98 7.64
CA SER A 69 -15.54 1.79 6.56
C SER A 69 -14.94 0.93 5.44
N ASN A 70 -15.79 0.24 4.66
CA ASN A 70 -15.32 -0.60 3.55
C ASN A 70 -14.51 0.20 2.51
N ARG A 71 -14.76 1.51 2.39
CA ARG A 71 -13.99 2.39 1.50
C ARG A 71 -12.57 2.65 2.01
N GLU A 72 -12.39 2.66 3.32
CA GLU A 72 -11.15 3.08 3.97
C GLU A 72 -10.28 1.93 4.45
N VAL A 73 -10.81 0.70 4.45
CA VAL A 73 -10.11 -0.46 5.03
C VAL A 73 -8.72 -0.65 4.44
N TYR A 74 -8.54 -0.49 3.14
CA TYR A 74 -7.23 -0.65 2.49
C TYR A 74 -6.30 0.51 2.80
N ASN A 75 -6.82 1.74 2.88
CA ASN A 75 -6.01 2.90 3.26
C ASN A 75 -5.54 2.80 4.71
N VAL A 76 -6.41 2.36 5.60
CA VAL A 76 -6.06 2.14 6.99
C VAL A 76 -5.02 1.03 7.12
N LEU A 77 -5.19 -0.08 6.39
CA LEU A 77 -4.21 -1.15 6.36
C LEU A 77 -2.85 -0.67 5.85
N ASP A 78 -2.81 0.09 4.76
CA ASP A 78 -1.57 0.65 4.21
C ASP A 78 -0.86 1.52 5.24
N ASN A 79 -1.58 2.37 5.95
CA ASN A 79 -1.01 3.24 6.99
C ASN A 79 -0.47 2.43 8.17
N LEU A 80 -1.19 1.39 8.59
CA LEU A 80 -0.73 0.50 9.67
C LEU A 80 0.54 -0.25 9.27
N GLU A 81 0.61 -0.74 8.04
CA GLU A 81 1.80 -1.42 7.53
C GLU A 81 2.99 -0.46 7.39
N LYS A 82 2.77 0.78 6.96
CA LYS A 82 3.81 1.81 6.90
C LYS A 82 4.36 2.15 8.28
N ASP A 83 3.50 2.33 9.26
CA ASP A 83 3.88 2.62 10.64
C ASP A 83 4.66 1.43 11.24
N TRP A 84 4.18 0.23 11.00
CA TRP A 84 4.89 -0.98 11.42
C TRP A 84 6.29 -1.03 10.77
N GLY A 85 6.38 -0.76 9.47
CA GLY A 85 7.65 -0.76 8.73
C GLY A 85 8.63 0.28 9.24
N ALA A 86 8.16 1.48 9.59
CA ALA A 86 9.01 2.52 10.16
C ALA A 86 9.68 2.07 11.45
N ALA A 87 8.99 1.28 12.27
CA ALA A 87 9.51 0.75 13.53
C ALA A 87 10.36 -0.53 13.36
N HIS A 88 10.06 -1.37 12.36
CA HIS A 88 10.59 -2.72 12.26
C HIS A 88 11.41 -3.01 11.01
N LEU A 89 11.51 -2.08 10.07
CA LEU A 89 12.27 -2.28 8.84
C LEU A 89 13.49 -1.36 8.78
N ARG A 90 14.60 -1.91 8.29
CA ARG A 90 15.82 -1.16 8.01
C ARG A 90 16.32 -1.51 6.61
N LEU A 91 16.70 -0.51 5.84
CA LEU A 91 17.24 -0.71 4.51
C LEU A 91 18.76 -0.49 4.54
N GLN A 92 19.52 -1.53 4.19
CA GLN A 92 20.98 -1.48 4.10
C GLN A 92 21.42 -1.98 2.73
N GLY A 93 21.86 -1.06 1.85
CA GLY A 93 22.20 -1.42 0.47
C GLY A 93 21.04 -2.06 -0.24
N ASP A 94 21.21 -3.29 -0.70
CA ASP A 94 20.17 -4.08 -1.37
C ASP A 94 19.47 -5.08 -0.44
N HIS A 95 19.63 -4.91 0.87
CA HIS A 95 19.03 -5.78 1.87
C HIS A 95 17.98 -5.04 2.68
N LEU A 96 16.82 -5.65 2.82
CA LEU A 96 15.78 -5.18 3.72
C LEU A 96 15.81 -6.06 4.98
N ILE A 97 16.03 -5.43 6.13
CA ILE A 97 16.18 -6.11 7.40
C ILE A 97 14.92 -5.93 8.22
N VAL A 98 14.32 -7.04 8.64
CA VAL A 98 13.18 -7.05 9.56
C VAL A 98 13.73 -7.19 10.97
N VAL A 99 13.45 -6.20 11.82
CA VAL A 99 13.87 -6.20 13.22
C VAL A 99 12.67 -6.35 14.15
N GLY A 100 12.85 -7.14 15.20
CA GLY A 100 11.85 -7.32 16.22
C GLY A 100 12.15 -6.46 17.45
N ASP A 101 11.66 -6.91 18.61
CA ASP A 101 11.91 -6.24 19.87
C ASP A 101 13.40 -6.22 20.21
N ALA A 102 13.86 -5.14 20.84
CA ALA A 102 15.27 -4.92 21.19
C ALA A 102 16.21 -4.91 19.97
N ASN A 103 15.73 -4.49 18.80
CA ASN A 103 16.50 -4.43 17.54
C ASN A 103 17.07 -5.76 17.07
N LYS A 104 16.46 -6.87 17.50
CA LYS A 104 16.89 -8.19 17.06
C LYS A 104 16.49 -8.43 15.61
N THR A 105 17.46 -8.82 14.78
CA THR A 105 17.18 -9.15 13.37
C THR A 105 16.38 -10.44 13.28
N LEU A 106 15.18 -10.37 12.69
CA LEU A 106 14.30 -11.53 12.49
C LEU A 106 14.51 -12.15 11.13
N LYS A 107 14.74 -11.32 10.10
CA LYS A 107 14.94 -11.76 8.72
C LYS A 107 15.69 -10.72 7.93
N THR A 108 16.52 -11.18 6.99
CA THR A 108 17.15 -10.35 5.97
C THR A 108 16.63 -10.76 4.60
N ILE A 109 16.08 -9.81 3.86
CA ILE A 109 15.52 -10.02 2.53
C ILE A 109 16.43 -9.34 1.52
N THR A 110 16.98 -10.12 0.58
CA THR A 110 17.74 -9.55 -0.53
C THR A 110 16.77 -9.03 -1.59
N LEU A 111 16.87 -7.75 -1.91
CA LEU A 111 16.03 -7.13 -2.91
C LEU A 111 16.50 -7.54 -4.31
N PRO A 112 15.61 -8.10 -5.16
CA PRO A 112 16.03 -8.73 -6.41
C PRO A 112 16.48 -7.75 -7.49
N ASP A 113 15.98 -6.51 -7.46
CA ASP A 113 16.30 -5.50 -8.48
C ASP A 113 16.05 -4.08 -7.92
N PRO A 114 16.48 -3.03 -8.68
CA PRO A 114 16.24 -1.64 -8.27
C PRO A 114 14.76 -1.27 -8.15
N LYS A 115 13.88 -1.93 -8.89
CA LYS A 115 12.44 -1.70 -8.85
C LYS A 115 11.85 -2.11 -7.50
N ALA A 116 12.27 -3.26 -6.97
CA ALA A 116 11.86 -3.71 -5.64
C ALA A 116 12.36 -2.76 -4.55
N LYS A 117 13.61 -2.29 -4.65
CA LYS A 117 14.17 -1.32 -3.72
C LYS A 117 13.41 0.00 -3.76
N ALA A 118 13.08 0.49 -4.95
CA ALA A 118 12.31 1.72 -5.12
C ALA A 118 10.92 1.60 -4.49
N TRP A 119 10.24 0.46 -4.66
CA TRP A 119 8.96 0.22 -4.03
C TRP A 119 9.06 0.25 -2.49
N VAL A 120 10.05 -0.45 -1.91
CA VAL A 120 10.27 -0.47 -0.46
C VAL A 120 10.50 0.92 0.09
N ARG A 121 11.37 1.70 -0.54
CA ARG A 121 11.67 3.07 -0.12
C ARG A 121 10.44 3.97 -0.18
N LYS A 122 9.65 3.84 -1.23
CA LYS A 122 8.47 4.67 -1.44
C LYS A 122 7.33 4.26 -0.50
N PHE A 123 7.04 2.97 -0.41
CA PHE A 123 5.91 2.47 0.38
C PHE A 123 6.14 2.66 1.88
N PHE A 124 7.31 2.30 2.38
CA PHE A 124 7.64 2.40 3.81
C PHE A 124 8.36 3.69 4.20
N GLU A 125 8.62 4.57 3.25
CA GLU A 125 9.30 5.85 3.48
C GLU A 125 10.69 5.70 4.14
N LEU A 126 11.46 4.74 3.64
CA LEU A 126 12.80 4.43 4.16
C LEU A 126 13.92 5.17 3.44
#